data_c290ed26b8737a47c036a57024d12f93
#
_entry.id   c290ed26b8737a47c036a57024d12f93
#
_cell.length_a   1.000
_cell.length_b   1.000
_cell.length_c   1.000
_cell.angle_alpha   90.00
_cell.angle_beta   90.00
_cell.angle_gamma   90.00
#
_symmetry.space_group_name_H-M   'P 1'
#
loop_
_entity.id
_entity.type
_entity.pdbx_description
1 polymer ?
#
loop_
_entity_poly.entity_id
_entity_poly.type
_entity_poly.pdbx_seq_one_letter_code
_entity_poly.pdbx_strand_id
1 'polypeptide(L)'
;MFCFKRLLSLCLLAVSAQTLVDAQAVPQTIHLQSRVAPVPATLRRRALNPVTVPLADFFLGTDLQWFGNISVGTPPQTVSVVFDTGSSTLEFASTLCGAACDNQVKFDSTKSSTFVDVGTTSSITFSTGVGVDPVVGANYRLTLRSARDTVSVGGLTANNTSLFLITNQTAKFGIDPFSGIQGMSARAQGFFASLINQGLPSLFSLFLTPQAVGHAEMTVGGIDTTKFNGSLTFASLPAGSSSTWVLNSPQLFVNGKSTSVLKASRNIIFDSGTSNILFPTATANAMYALISPDIVPHTAEPGTYGIACDLIDTLPAVIDIAFTSQSGAPFNLTIPSSELNVGPFADNPAICQTLINAFDGLSLVGGSVLKHYYSVWDVGNQRMGFAAI
;
A
#
# COMPACT_ATOMS: atom_id res chain seq x y z
N MET A 1 32.66 -81.05 -6.01
CA MET A 1 33.84 -81.57 -6.75
C MET A 1 35.04 -80.81 -6.20
N PHE A 2 35.94 -81.62 -5.59
CA PHE A 2 37.30 -81.35 -5.06
C PHE A 2 37.47 -80.27 -4.02
N CYS A 3 37.64 -80.48 -2.77
CA CYS A 3 38.63 -81.29 -1.99
C CYS A 3 40.04 -80.68 -1.91
N PHE A 4 40.55 -80.33 -0.76
CA PHE A 4 41.67 -80.82 0.02
C PHE A 4 42.24 -79.69 0.91
N LYS A 5 42.20 -79.92 2.17
CA LYS A 5 43.04 -80.47 3.21
C LYS A 5 44.17 -79.55 3.73
N ARG A 6 44.00 -79.27 5.01
CA ARG A 6 44.94 -79.45 6.14
C ARG A 6 46.41 -79.05 5.97
N LEU A 7 46.92 -78.26 6.91
CA LEU A 7 47.96 -78.77 7.84
C LEU A 7 48.04 -77.89 9.09
N LEU A 8 47.94 -78.53 10.24
CA LEU A 8 48.36 -78.06 11.56
C LEU A 8 49.87 -77.88 11.58
N SER A 9 50.38 -76.87 12.25
CA SER A 9 51.67 -76.87 12.89
C SER A 9 51.64 -76.08 14.19
N LEU A 10 51.74 -76.81 15.29
CA LEU A 10 52.02 -76.31 16.63
C LEU A 10 53.44 -75.76 16.67
N CYS A 11 53.67 -74.60 17.22
CA CYS A 11 54.93 -74.27 17.89
C CYS A 11 54.63 -73.50 19.17
N LEU A 12 55.03 -74.14 20.25
CA LEU A 12 55.05 -73.59 21.61
C LEU A 12 56.20 -72.58 21.75
N LEU A 13 56.02 -71.74 22.81
CA LEU A 13 57.02 -71.02 23.65
C LEU A 13 57.29 -69.58 23.23
N ALA A 14 57.13 -68.64 24.07
CA ALA A 14 57.67 -68.32 25.37
C ALA A 14 56.95 -67.08 25.95
N VAL A 15 56.51 -67.24 27.17
CA VAL A 15 56.00 -66.08 27.97
C VAL A 15 57.20 -65.28 28.46
N SER A 16 57.45 -64.15 27.90
CA SER A 16 58.22 -63.06 28.50
C SER A 16 57.27 -62.02 29.07
N ALA A 17 57.23 -61.97 30.39
CA ALA A 17 56.51 -60.84 31.06
C ALA A 17 57.21 -59.52 30.74
N GLN A 18 56.66 -58.78 29.84
CA GLN A 18 57.00 -57.35 29.70
C GLN A 18 56.04 -56.55 30.55
N THR A 19 56.62 -55.87 31.50
CA THR A 19 55.94 -54.84 32.29
C THR A 19 55.38 -53.77 31.34
N LEU A 20 54.03 -53.70 31.28
CA LEU A 20 53.34 -52.58 30.64
C LEU A 20 53.68 -51.34 31.43
N VAL A 21 54.55 -50.53 30.91
CA VAL A 21 54.69 -49.15 31.33
C VAL A 21 53.41 -48.39 30.81
N ASP A 22 52.56 -48.06 31.76
CA ASP A 22 51.40 -47.23 31.50
C ASP A 22 51.91 -45.87 31.01
N ALA A 23 51.98 -45.71 29.71
CA ALA A 23 52.22 -44.39 29.11
C ALA A 23 50.91 -43.58 29.22
N GLN A 24 50.80 -42.82 30.32
CA GLN A 24 49.77 -41.81 30.42
C GLN A 24 49.93 -40.85 29.22
N ALA A 25 48.96 -40.91 28.30
CA ALA A 25 48.86 -39.96 27.18
C ALA A 25 48.62 -38.57 27.81
N VAL A 26 49.61 -37.72 27.75
CA VAL A 26 49.44 -36.31 28.15
C VAL A 26 48.55 -35.67 27.07
N PRO A 27 47.37 -35.12 27.45
CA PRO A 27 46.51 -34.49 26.46
C PRO A 27 47.24 -33.28 25.83
N GLN A 28 47.45 -33.34 24.53
CA GLN A 28 47.97 -32.22 23.79
C GLN A 28 46.83 -31.20 23.55
N THR A 29 46.97 -30.02 24.17
CA THR A 29 46.03 -28.94 23.96
C THR A 29 46.39 -28.23 22.63
N ILE A 30 45.50 -28.32 21.65
CA ILE A 30 45.62 -27.56 20.42
C ILE A 30 44.92 -26.19 20.67
N HIS A 31 45.69 -25.12 20.70
CA HIS A 31 45.16 -23.76 20.78
C HIS A 31 44.61 -23.36 19.42
N LEU A 32 43.25 -23.30 19.31
CA LEU A 32 42.60 -22.76 18.14
C LEU A 32 42.56 -21.22 18.25
N GLN A 33 43.24 -20.54 17.33
CA GLN A 33 43.10 -19.12 17.17
C GLN A 33 41.98 -18.81 16.17
N SER A 34 40.92 -18.14 16.60
CA SER A 34 39.92 -17.61 15.71
C SER A 34 40.49 -16.42 14.95
N ARG A 35 40.60 -16.54 13.65
CA ARG A 35 40.95 -15.42 12.77
C ARG A 35 39.66 -14.82 12.25
N VAL A 36 39.30 -13.61 12.66
CA VAL A 36 38.26 -12.84 12.01
C VAL A 36 38.80 -12.44 10.63
N ALA A 37 38.35 -13.15 9.61
CA ALA A 37 38.64 -12.71 8.24
C ALA A 37 37.93 -11.36 8.03
N PRO A 38 38.62 -10.31 7.56
CA PRO A 38 37.95 -9.08 7.18
C PRO A 38 36.95 -9.44 6.07
N VAL A 39 35.67 -9.21 6.34
CA VAL A 39 34.62 -9.34 5.30
C VAL A 39 34.99 -8.34 4.21
N PRO A 40 35.20 -8.79 2.95
CA PRO A 40 35.51 -7.87 1.87
C PRO A 40 34.47 -6.76 1.84
N ALA A 41 34.90 -5.51 1.77
CA ALA A 41 34.04 -4.32 1.75
C ALA A 41 32.97 -4.37 0.63
N THR A 42 33.18 -5.19 -0.40
CA THR A 42 32.29 -5.44 -1.52
C THR A 42 31.03 -6.24 -1.14
N LEU A 43 30.96 -6.89 0.02
CA LEU A 43 29.79 -7.68 0.46
C LEU A 43 28.85 -6.90 1.40
N ARG A 44 29.18 -5.72 1.84
CA ARG A 44 28.22 -4.83 2.49
C ARG A 44 27.38 -4.17 1.40
N ARG A 45 26.21 -4.73 1.09
CA ARG A 45 25.18 -3.98 0.39
C ARG A 45 24.99 -2.69 1.15
N ARG A 46 25.27 -1.57 0.50
CA ARG A 46 25.02 -0.25 1.08
C ARG A 46 23.50 -0.16 1.24
N ALA A 47 23.01 -0.09 2.47
CA ALA A 47 21.59 0.12 2.73
C ALA A 47 21.17 1.42 2.04
N LEU A 48 20.04 1.39 1.33
CA LEU A 48 19.45 2.61 0.79
C LEU A 48 18.90 3.45 1.94
N ASN A 49 19.04 4.76 1.83
CA ASN A 49 18.44 5.67 2.79
C ASN A 49 16.98 5.98 2.41
N PRO A 50 16.10 6.24 3.38
CA PRO A 50 14.78 6.76 3.12
C PRO A 50 14.82 8.06 2.30
N VAL A 51 13.79 8.27 1.48
CA VAL A 51 13.62 9.50 0.70
C VAL A 51 12.18 10.02 0.84
N THR A 52 12.05 11.35 0.76
CA THR A 52 10.76 12.02 0.75
C THR A 52 10.39 12.41 -0.66
N VAL A 53 9.15 12.15 -1.04
CA VAL A 53 8.54 12.48 -2.33
C VAL A 53 7.43 13.48 -2.07
N PRO A 54 7.53 14.72 -2.56
CA PRO A 54 6.45 15.69 -2.47
C PRO A 54 5.21 15.19 -3.21
N LEU A 55 4.03 15.42 -2.63
CA LEU A 55 2.75 15.10 -3.22
C LEU A 55 1.94 16.38 -3.45
N ALA A 56 1.22 16.42 -4.56
CA ALA A 56 0.19 17.39 -4.84
C ALA A 56 -1.18 16.78 -4.57
N ASP A 57 -2.13 17.58 -4.15
CA ASP A 57 -3.51 17.17 -3.99
C ASP A 57 -4.30 17.40 -5.27
N PHE A 58 -5.10 16.44 -5.68
CA PHE A 58 -6.13 16.58 -6.68
C PHE A 58 -7.40 17.09 -6.02
N PHE A 59 -7.72 18.35 -6.25
CA PHE A 59 -8.81 19.06 -5.62
C PHE A 59 -9.86 19.52 -6.64
N LEU A 60 -11.12 19.11 -6.40
CA LEU A 60 -12.30 19.59 -7.16
C LEU A 60 -13.42 20.01 -6.19
N GLY A 61 -13.15 21.04 -5.38
CA GLY A 61 -14.06 21.46 -4.31
C GLY A 61 -13.88 20.69 -3.00
N THR A 62 -13.28 19.52 -3.05
CA THR A 62 -12.83 18.70 -1.92
C THR A 62 -11.52 18.02 -2.28
N ASP A 63 -10.76 17.56 -1.26
CA ASP A 63 -9.51 16.83 -1.46
C ASP A 63 -9.84 15.40 -1.92
N LEU A 64 -9.29 14.99 -3.06
CA LEU A 64 -9.65 13.73 -3.70
C LEU A 64 -8.57 12.67 -3.63
N GLN A 65 -7.37 12.97 -4.14
CA GLN A 65 -6.25 12.02 -4.24
C GLN A 65 -4.93 12.78 -4.20
N TRP A 66 -3.86 12.11 -3.76
CA TRP A 66 -2.52 12.69 -3.70
C TRP A 66 -1.59 11.99 -4.67
N PHE A 67 -0.94 12.77 -5.51
CA PHE A 67 -0.07 12.28 -6.57
C PHE A 67 1.31 12.95 -6.53
N GLY A 68 2.31 12.28 -7.06
CA GLY A 68 3.68 12.78 -7.14
C GLY A 68 4.39 12.31 -8.39
N ASN A 69 5.61 12.82 -8.59
CA ASN A 69 6.38 12.54 -9.77
C ASN A 69 7.24 11.28 -9.61
N ILE A 70 7.28 10.48 -10.67
CA ILE A 70 8.24 9.42 -10.88
C ILE A 70 9.02 9.69 -12.17
N SER A 71 10.19 9.10 -12.30
CA SER A 71 10.96 9.11 -13.53
C SER A 71 11.06 7.72 -14.11
N VAL A 72 10.85 7.58 -15.42
CA VAL A 72 10.83 6.31 -16.13
C VAL A 72 11.75 6.38 -17.34
N GLY A 73 12.52 5.32 -17.57
CA GLY A 73 13.37 5.16 -18.74
C GLY A 73 14.76 5.76 -18.62
N THR A 74 15.53 5.61 -19.71
CA THR A 74 16.90 6.14 -19.87
C THR A 74 17.06 6.76 -21.27
N PRO A 75 17.20 8.09 -21.40
CA PRO A 75 17.17 9.08 -20.32
C PRO A 75 15.81 9.14 -19.62
N PRO A 76 15.75 9.66 -18.37
CA PRO A 76 14.51 9.65 -17.59
C PRO A 76 13.46 10.60 -18.17
N GLN A 77 12.22 10.14 -18.23
CA GLN A 77 11.03 10.91 -18.55
C GLN A 77 10.17 10.99 -17.29
N THR A 78 9.72 12.19 -16.92
CA THR A 78 8.90 12.39 -15.72
C THR A 78 7.43 12.20 -16.07
N VAL A 79 6.75 11.38 -15.27
CA VAL A 79 5.29 11.23 -15.26
C VAL A 79 4.79 11.37 -13.83
N SER A 80 3.57 11.88 -13.65
CA SER A 80 2.93 11.95 -12.33
C SER A 80 2.02 10.75 -12.12
N VAL A 81 2.00 10.22 -10.89
CA VAL A 81 1.18 9.07 -10.52
C VAL A 81 0.55 9.27 -9.15
N VAL A 82 -0.65 8.74 -8.96
CA VAL A 82 -1.20 8.54 -7.63
C VAL A 82 -0.45 7.38 -6.96
N PHE A 83 -0.05 7.55 -5.69
CA PHE A 83 0.51 6.44 -4.90
C PHE A 83 -0.63 5.73 -4.19
N ASP A 84 -1.05 4.63 -4.79
CA ASP A 84 -2.31 3.94 -4.49
C ASP A 84 -2.08 2.69 -3.63
N THR A 85 -2.52 2.73 -2.37
CA THR A 85 -2.40 1.59 -1.46
C THR A 85 -3.41 0.48 -1.75
N GLY A 86 -4.44 0.75 -2.56
CA GLY A 86 -5.46 -0.21 -2.99
C GLY A 86 -5.04 -1.12 -4.14
N SER A 87 -3.98 -0.78 -4.89
CA SER A 87 -3.49 -1.55 -6.02
C SER A 87 -2.02 -1.98 -5.89
N SER A 88 -1.50 -2.74 -6.87
CA SER A 88 -0.16 -3.33 -6.79
C SER A 88 0.71 -3.12 -8.04
N THR A 89 0.16 -2.54 -9.09
CA THR A 89 0.82 -2.36 -10.39
C THR A 89 1.26 -0.92 -10.60
N LEU A 90 2.17 -0.72 -11.55
CA LEU A 90 2.55 0.59 -12.06
C LEU A 90 2.03 0.71 -13.48
N GLU A 91 1.11 1.63 -13.70
CA GLU A 91 0.58 1.96 -15.03
C GLU A 91 0.54 3.47 -15.25
N PHE A 92 0.85 3.91 -16.46
CA PHE A 92 0.79 5.33 -16.84
C PHE A 92 0.54 5.52 -18.34
N ALA A 93 0.02 6.70 -18.67
CA ALA A 93 -0.27 7.11 -20.04
C ALA A 93 0.99 7.05 -20.91
N SER A 94 0.86 6.50 -22.11
CA SER A 94 1.93 6.39 -23.08
C SER A 94 1.54 7.01 -24.43
N THR A 95 2.52 7.22 -25.29
CA THR A 95 2.28 7.69 -26.66
C THR A 95 1.40 6.73 -27.48
N LEU A 96 1.27 5.46 -27.02
CA LEU A 96 0.38 4.47 -27.63
C LEU A 96 -1.11 4.73 -27.32
N CYS A 97 -1.42 5.55 -26.33
CA CYS A 97 -2.79 5.87 -25.91
C CYS A 97 -3.52 6.82 -26.89
N GLY A 98 -2.77 7.54 -27.71
CA GLY A 98 -3.36 8.48 -28.66
C GLY A 98 -4.20 9.56 -27.98
N ALA A 99 -5.35 9.91 -28.58
CA ALA A 99 -6.24 10.98 -28.13
C ALA A 99 -6.94 10.67 -26.79
N ALA A 100 -7.11 9.40 -26.42
CA ALA A 100 -7.76 9.04 -25.16
C ALA A 100 -7.01 9.54 -23.92
N CYS A 101 -5.69 9.82 -24.05
CA CYS A 101 -4.84 10.33 -22.98
C CYS A 101 -4.28 11.74 -23.28
N ASP A 102 -4.99 12.58 -24.03
CA ASP A 102 -4.45 13.90 -24.41
C ASP A 102 -4.33 14.86 -23.23
N ASN A 103 -5.08 14.64 -22.15
CA ASN A 103 -5.02 15.43 -20.95
C ASN A 103 -3.85 15.05 -20.00
N GLN A 104 -3.17 13.92 -20.26
CA GLN A 104 -2.07 13.44 -19.43
C GLN A 104 -0.72 13.59 -20.12
N VAL A 105 0.35 13.69 -19.31
CA VAL A 105 1.73 13.57 -19.79
C VAL A 105 1.97 12.12 -20.20
N LYS A 106 2.40 11.91 -21.45
CA LYS A 106 2.59 10.57 -22.03
C LYS A 106 4.06 10.17 -22.02
N PHE A 107 4.34 8.99 -21.53
CA PHE A 107 5.65 8.36 -21.66
C PHE A 107 5.87 7.89 -23.11
N ASP A 108 7.04 8.22 -23.67
CA ASP A 108 7.46 7.78 -25.00
C ASP A 108 8.51 6.66 -24.90
N SER A 109 8.06 5.42 -25.06
CA SER A 109 8.91 4.25 -24.94
C SER A 109 10.05 4.21 -26.00
N THR A 110 9.89 4.90 -27.13
CA THR A 110 10.92 4.95 -28.20
C THR A 110 12.13 5.80 -27.77
N LYS A 111 11.99 6.63 -26.74
CA LYS A 111 13.06 7.47 -26.18
C LYS A 111 13.82 6.83 -25.02
N SER A 112 13.43 5.63 -24.59
CA SER A 112 14.13 4.92 -23.51
C SER A 112 14.99 3.78 -24.04
N SER A 113 16.29 3.86 -23.79
CA SER A 113 17.24 2.80 -24.14
C SER A 113 17.17 1.57 -23.23
N THR A 114 16.47 1.67 -22.09
CA THR A 114 16.26 0.57 -21.14
C THR A 114 14.87 -0.04 -21.24
N PHE A 115 14.04 0.45 -22.14
CA PHE A 115 12.70 -0.06 -22.36
C PHE A 115 12.70 -1.47 -22.96
N VAL A 116 11.89 -2.34 -22.38
CA VAL A 116 11.64 -3.71 -22.89
C VAL A 116 10.15 -3.90 -23.03
N ASP A 117 9.71 -4.07 -24.28
CA ASP A 117 8.32 -4.42 -24.58
C ASP A 117 8.08 -5.90 -24.30
N VAL A 118 7.24 -6.22 -23.31
CA VAL A 118 6.77 -7.59 -23.04
C VAL A 118 5.59 -7.94 -23.96
N GLY A 119 4.81 -6.94 -24.33
CA GLY A 119 3.82 -7.02 -25.40
C GLY A 119 2.46 -7.62 -25.04
N THR A 120 2.26 -8.14 -23.81
CA THR A 120 0.96 -8.69 -23.41
C THR A 120 -0.03 -7.56 -23.17
N THR A 121 -1.21 -7.67 -23.76
CA THR A 121 -2.31 -6.72 -23.56
C THR A 121 -3.30 -7.27 -22.54
N SER A 122 -3.75 -6.39 -21.65
CA SER A 122 -4.75 -6.67 -20.62
C SER A 122 -5.65 -5.46 -20.40
N SER A 123 -6.64 -5.57 -19.50
CA SER A 123 -7.41 -4.42 -19.05
C SER A 123 -7.69 -4.51 -17.57
N ILE A 124 -7.76 -3.35 -16.92
CA ILE A 124 -8.17 -3.18 -15.53
C ILE A 124 -9.45 -2.34 -15.53
N THR A 125 -10.40 -2.73 -14.69
CA THR A 125 -11.60 -1.94 -14.40
C THR A 125 -11.58 -1.67 -12.89
N PHE A 126 -11.65 -0.39 -12.52
CA PHE A 126 -11.66 0.03 -11.13
C PHE A 126 -13.08 0.04 -10.59
N SER A 127 -13.24 -0.33 -9.33
CA SER A 127 -14.52 -0.32 -8.62
C SER A 127 -14.70 0.91 -7.73
N THR A 128 -13.61 1.65 -7.52
CA THR A 128 -13.54 2.86 -6.69
C THR A 128 -12.74 3.91 -7.43
N GLY A 129 -12.79 5.17 -6.99
CA GLY A 129 -12.07 6.27 -7.62
C GLY A 129 -12.30 7.59 -6.90
N VAL A 130 -12.38 8.68 -7.64
CA VAL A 130 -12.64 10.02 -7.11
C VAL A 130 -14.10 10.17 -6.71
N GLY A 131 -14.35 10.73 -5.52
CA GLY A 131 -15.68 10.75 -4.91
C GLY A 131 -16.70 11.65 -5.59
N VAL A 132 -16.24 12.61 -6.39
CA VAL A 132 -17.12 13.54 -7.15
C VAL A 132 -17.58 12.97 -8.50
N ASP A 133 -17.10 11.81 -8.88
CA ASP A 133 -17.45 11.18 -10.15
C ASP A 133 -17.69 9.67 -9.92
N PRO A 134 -18.95 9.23 -10.01
CA PRO A 134 -19.32 7.88 -9.60
C PRO A 134 -18.71 6.82 -10.51
N VAL A 135 -18.28 5.71 -9.91
CA VAL A 135 -17.87 4.51 -10.63
C VAL A 135 -19.11 3.69 -10.95
N VAL A 136 -19.50 3.67 -12.22
CA VAL A 136 -20.69 2.94 -12.71
C VAL A 136 -20.31 2.00 -13.84
N GLY A 137 -20.55 0.72 -13.65
CA GLY A 137 -20.21 -0.29 -14.67
C GLY A 137 -18.70 -0.32 -14.95
N ALA A 138 -18.31 -0.08 -16.20
CA ALA A 138 -16.92 -0.08 -16.66
C ALA A 138 -16.44 1.32 -17.08
N ASN A 139 -16.97 2.38 -16.49
CA ASN A 139 -16.64 3.76 -16.84
C ASN A 139 -15.20 4.16 -16.42
N TYR A 140 -14.59 3.44 -15.46
CA TYR A 140 -13.18 3.54 -15.08
C TYR A 140 -12.41 2.30 -15.55
N ARG A 141 -12.03 2.26 -16.83
CA ARG A 141 -11.32 1.15 -17.43
C ARG A 141 -10.09 1.61 -18.18
N LEU A 142 -8.97 0.91 -17.94
CA LEU A 142 -7.72 1.07 -18.68
C LEU A 142 -7.46 -0.15 -19.55
N THR A 143 -6.93 0.07 -20.77
CA THR A 143 -6.30 -0.96 -21.59
C THR A 143 -4.79 -0.82 -21.48
N LEU A 144 -4.11 -1.90 -21.17
CA LEU A 144 -2.73 -1.95 -20.74
C LEU A 144 -1.88 -2.81 -21.67
N ARG A 145 -0.60 -2.40 -21.84
CA ARG A 145 0.44 -3.20 -22.49
C ARG A 145 1.59 -3.41 -21.52
N SER A 146 1.92 -4.65 -21.23
CA SER A 146 2.99 -4.99 -20.30
C SER A 146 4.37 -4.66 -20.87
N ALA A 147 5.23 -4.10 -20.03
CA ALA A 147 6.59 -3.70 -20.37
C ALA A 147 7.49 -3.73 -19.12
N ARG A 148 8.77 -3.42 -19.33
CA ARG A 148 9.74 -3.19 -18.26
C ARG A 148 10.58 -2.00 -18.61
N ASP A 149 11.00 -1.25 -17.58
CA ASP A 149 11.95 -0.16 -17.72
C ASP A 149 12.62 0.15 -16.38
N THR A 150 13.54 1.11 -16.38
CA THR A 150 14.09 1.71 -15.17
C THR A 150 13.08 2.70 -14.58
N VAL A 151 12.79 2.59 -13.28
CA VAL A 151 11.89 3.50 -12.56
C VAL A 151 12.63 4.13 -11.40
N SER A 152 12.48 5.43 -11.22
CA SER A 152 13.10 6.19 -10.12
C SER A 152 12.07 7.04 -9.40
N VAL A 153 12.12 7.03 -8.06
CA VAL A 153 11.25 7.83 -7.18
C VAL A 153 12.11 8.46 -6.09
N GLY A 154 12.08 9.78 -5.95
CA GLY A 154 12.88 10.50 -4.96
C GLY A 154 14.40 10.26 -5.07
N GLY A 155 14.89 9.88 -6.25
CA GLY A 155 16.31 9.53 -6.47
C GLY A 155 16.65 8.05 -6.19
N LEU A 156 15.74 7.25 -5.66
CA LEU A 156 15.87 5.80 -5.57
C LEU A 156 15.54 5.17 -6.92
N THR A 157 16.38 4.27 -7.41
CA THR A 157 16.25 3.67 -8.75
C THR A 157 16.08 2.17 -8.67
N ALA A 158 15.08 1.66 -9.38
CA ALA A 158 14.82 0.24 -9.61
C ALA A 158 14.94 -0.05 -11.10
N ASN A 159 15.92 -0.88 -11.48
CA ASN A 159 16.13 -1.28 -12.86
C ASN A 159 15.22 -2.46 -13.24
N ASN A 160 14.89 -2.56 -14.52
CA ASN A 160 14.10 -3.67 -15.08
C ASN A 160 12.79 -3.93 -14.31
N THR A 161 12.14 -2.85 -13.92
CA THR A 161 10.87 -2.88 -13.18
C THR A 161 9.72 -3.20 -14.13
N SER A 162 8.86 -4.14 -13.74
CA SER A 162 7.61 -4.43 -14.46
C SER A 162 6.66 -3.26 -14.33
N LEU A 163 6.07 -2.85 -15.46
CA LEU A 163 5.12 -1.76 -15.57
C LEU A 163 4.16 -2.01 -16.72
N PHE A 164 3.14 -1.17 -16.81
CA PHE A 164 2.17 -1.19 -17.89
C PHE A 164 2.08 0.18 -18.56
N LEU A 165 2.09 0.17 -19.87
CA LEU A 165 1.73 1.32 -20.69
C LEU A 165 0.21 1.36 -20.86
N ILE A 166 -0.42 2.48 -20.47
CA ILE A 166 -1.81 2.71 -20.82
C ILE A 166 -1.86 2.98 -22.32
N THR A 167 -2.62 2.16 -23.06
CA THR A 167 -2.81 2.26 -24.51
C THR A 167 -4.20 2.77 -24.87
N ASN A 168 -5.14 2.73 -23.94
CA ASN A 168 -6.45 3.35 -24.03
C ASN A 168 -7.05 3.50 -22.62
N GLN A 169 -7.91 4.50 -22.43
CA GLN A 169 -8.64 4.72 -21.19
C GLN A 169 -10.05 5.24 -21.47
N THR A 170 -10.97 5.01 -20.54
CA THR A 170 -12.31 5.60 -20.60
C THR A 170 -12.26 7.09 -20.28
N ALA A 171 -13.26 7.84 -20.74
CA ALA A 171 -13.29 9.30 -20.65
C ALA A 171 -13.23 9.83 -19.20
N LYS A 172 -13.64 9.02 -18.21
CA LYS A 172 -13.65 9.41 -16.80
C LYS A 172 -12.25 9.72 -16.25
N PHE A 173 -11.20 9.07 -16.76
CA PHE A 173 -9.81 9.41 -16.44
C PHE A 173 -9.34 10.75 -17.01
N GLY A 174 -10.14 11.39 -17.85
CA GLY A 174 -9.79 12.68 -18.45
C GLY A 174 -9.75 13.85 -17.47
N ILE A 175 -10.33 13.70 -16.28
CA ILE A 175 -10.30 14.75 -15.22
C ILE A 175 -9.02 14.66 -14.37
N ASP A 176 -8.29 13.54 -14.40
CA ASP A 176 -7.14 13.32 -13.55
C ASP A 176 -5.96 14.22 -13.94
N PRO A 177 -5.37 14.98 -13.01
CA PRO A 177 -4.20 15.83 -13.26
C PRO A 177 -2.89 15.03 -13.32
N PHE A 178 -2.93 13.72 -13.09
CA PHE A 178 -1.80 12.80 -13.12
C PHE A 178 -1.92 11.83 -14.30
N SER A 179 -0.81 11.16 -14.60
CA SER A 179 -0.70 10.30 -15.79
C SER A 179 -0.96 8.82 -15.52
N GLY A 180 -1.03 8.41 -14.26
CA GLY A 180 -1.17 7.00 -13.93
C GLY A 180 -1.19 6.70 -12.44
N ILE A 181 -0.95 5.43 -12.11
CA ILE A 181 -1.08 4.87 -10.77
C ILE A 181 0.18 4.08 -10.44
N GLN A 182 0.77 4.31 -9.26
CA GLN A 182 1.79 3.47 -8.66
C GLN A 182 1.18 2.72 -7.47
N GLY A 183 0.91 1.44 -7.66
CA GLY A 183 0.38 0.59 -6.60
C GLY A 183 1.35 0.37 -5.46
N MET A 184 0.86 0.52 -4.22
CA MET A 184 1.63 0.43 -2.97
C MET A 184 1.02 -0.59 -2.01
N SER A 185 0.65 -1.76 -2.50
CA SER A 185 -0.05 -2.82 -1.77
C SER A 185 0.74 -3.38 -0.57
N ALA A 186 0.04 -4.05 0.35
CA ALA A 186 0.62 -4.67 1.56
C ALA A 186 1.63 -5.80 1.27
N ARG A 187 1.71 -6.26 0.03
CA ARG A 187 2.79 -7.11 -0.47
C ARG A 187 3.54 -6.30 -1.52
N ALA A 188 4.74 -5.82 -1.18
CA ALA A 188 5.55 -5.04 -2.11
C ALA A 188 5.77 -5.78 -3.44
N GLN A 189 5.54 -5.09 -4.54
CA GLN A 189 5.74 -5.57 -5.90
C GLN A 189 6.53 -4.54 -6.72
N GLY A 190 6.94 -4.91 -7.92
CA GLY A 190 7.58 -4.03 -8.90
C GLY A 190 8.70 -3.16 -8.32
N PHE A 191 8.52 -1.87 -8.41
CA PHE A 191 9.44 -0.84 -7.95
C PHE A 191 9.79 -0.98 -6.46
N PHE A 192 8.81 -1.01 -5.57
CA PHE A 192 9.05 -1.01 -4.13
C PHE A 192 9.72 -2.32 -3.66
N ALA A 193 9.30 -3.48 -4.20
CA ALA A 193 9.98 -4.75 -3.94
C ALA A 193 11.45 -4.73 -4.38
N SER A 194 11.75 -4.11 -5.53
CA SER A 194 13.12 -3.95 -6.03
C SER A 194 13.98 -3.11 -5.07
N LEU A 195 13.44 -2.03 -4.53
CA LEU A 195 14.16 -1.19 -3.56
C LEU A 195 14.41 -1.92 -2.23
N ILE A 196 13.41 -2.65 -1.72
CA ILE A 196 13.57 -3.49 -0.53
C ILE A 196 14.68 -4.53 -0.74
N ASN A 197 14.71 -5.18 -1.90
CA ASN A 197 15.76 -6.13 -2.26
C ASN A 197 17.14 -5.46 -2.37
N GLN A 198 17.21 -4.16 -2.59
CA GLN A 198 18.44 -3.36 -2.59
C GLN A 198 18.84 -2.88 -1.20
N GLY A 199 18.05 -3.18 -0.16
CA GLY A 199 18.34 -2.84 1.24
C GLY A 199 17.61 -1.62 1.77
N LEU A 200 16.58 -1.12 1.07
CA LEU A 200 15.67 -0.11 1.62
C LEU A 200 14.81 -0.75 2.72
N PRO A 201 14.53 -0.08 3.84
CA PRO A 201 13.57 -0.57 4.82
C PRO A 201 12.20 -0.84 4.18
N SER A 202 11.54 -1.94 4.57
CA SER A 202 10.32 -2.44 3.94
C SER A 202 9.05 -1.75 4.47
N LEU A 203 9.05 -0.43 4.50
CA LEU A 203 7.93 0.40 4.90
C LEU A 203 7.92 1.71 4.12
N PHE A 204 6.77 2.35 4.09
CA PHE A 204 6.62 3.75 3.67
C PHE A 204 5.62 4.44 4.59
N SER A 205 5.58 5.76 4.53
CA SER A 205 4.62 6.57 5.28
C SER A 205 4.03 7.66 4.41
N LEU A 206 2.79 8.05 4.73
CA LEU A 206 2.06 9.11 4.06
C LEU A 206 1.71 10.21 5.06
N PHE A 207 1.99 11.43 4.67
CA PHE A 207 1.52 12.65 5.27
C PHE A 207 0.65 13.36 4.23
N LEU A 208 -0.63 13.03 4.24
CA LEU A 208 -1.61 13.60 3.32
C LEU A 208 -2.21 14.83 4.00
N THR A 209 -2.18 15.95 3.32
CA THR A 209 -2.70 17.20 3.84
C THR A 209 -3.72 17.77 2.87
N PRO A 210 -4.77 18.46 3.37
CA PRO A 210 -5.69 19.20 2.50
C PRO A 210 -4.96 20.19 1.60
N GLN A 211 -5.50 20.50 0.43
CA GLN A 211 -4.95 21.49 -0.48
C GLN A 211 -4.67 22.83 0.20
N ALA A 212 -5.59 23.27 1.08
CA ALA A 212 -5.45 24.52 1.81
C ALA A 212 -4.23 24.56 2.74
N VAL A 213 -3.72 23.40 3.18
CA VAL A 213 -2.52 23.25 4.02
C VAL A 213 -1.27 23.05 3.16
N GLY A 214 -1.38 22.21 2.13
CA GLY A 214 -0.27 21.86 1.24
C GLY A 214 0.80 21.01 1.92
N HIS A 215 1.94 20.82 1.24
CA HIS A 215 3.11 20.08 1.74
C HIS A 215 2.86 18.61 2.05
N ALA A 216 1.88 17.98 1.37
CA ALA A 216 1.70 16.54 1.42
C ALA A 216 2.95 15.81 0.91
N GLU A 217 3.28 14.67 1.51
CA GLU A 217 4.45 13.89 1.11
C GLU A 217 4.31 12.41 1.42
N MET A 218 5.08 11.61 0.69
CA MET A 218 5.34 10.21 0.99
C MET A 218 6.81 10.04 1.37
N THR A 219 7.09 9.35 2.47
CA THR A 219 8.45 8.92 2.81
C THR A 219 8.62 7.44 2.47
N VAL A 220 9.46 7.14 1.47
CA VAL A 220 9.74 5.76 1.03
C VAL A 220 10.90 5.21 1.84
N GLY A 221 10.69 4.09 2.52
CA GLY A 221 11.69 3.43 3.36
C GLY A 221 11.86 4.02 4.75
N GLY A 222 10.97 4.92 5.21
CA GLY A 222 11.14 5.61 6.47
C GLY A 222 9.87 6.19 7.09
N ILE A 223 10.07 6.80 8.25
CA ILE A 223 9.06 7.54 9.02
C ILE A 223 9.64 8.92 9.28
N ASP A 224 8.96 9.97 8.86
CA ASP A 224 9.32 11.34 9.22
C ASP A 224 8.62 11.74 10.53
N THR A 225 9.34 11.68 11.62
CA THR A 225 8.82 11.99 12.95
C THR A 225 8.54 13.48 13.18
N THR A 226 8.87 14.34 12.23
CA THR A 226 8.58 15.78 12.29
C THR A 226 7.16 16.12 11.83
N LYS A 227 6.44 15.15 11.27
CA LYS A 227 5.13 15.35 10.64
C LYS A 227 3.93 15.02 11.55
N PHE A 228 4.16 14.56 12.75
CA PHE A 228 3.10 14.25 13.71
C PHE A 228 3.55 14.50 15.14
N ASN A 229 2.57 14.64 16.02
CA ASN A 229 2.79 14.79 17.45
C ASN A 229 2.46 13.48 18.19
N GLY A 230 3.18 13.21 19.28
CA GLY A 230 2.93 12.03 20.13
C GLY A 230 3.53 10.74 19.56
N SER A 231 2.82 9.63 19.70
CA SER A 231 3.29 8.28 19.39
C SER A 231 2.46 7.64 18.29
N LEU A 232 3.10 6.88 17.42
CA LEU A 232 2.43 6.01 16.47
C LEU A 232 1.74 4.84 17.20
N THR A 233 0.46 4.63 16.89
CA THR A 233 -0.28 3.44 17.31
C THR A 233 -0.31 2.45 16.15
N PHE A 234 0.24 1.25 16.36
CA PHE A 234 0.28 0.21 15.33
C PHE A 234 -0.82 -0.82 15.53
N ALA A 235 -1.43 -1.25 14.42
CA ALA A 235 -2.36 -2.37 14.34
C ALA A 235 -1.84 -3.39 13.31
N SER A 236 -1.92 -4.69 13.65
CA SER A 236 -1.48 -5.77 12.75
C SER A 236 -2.54 -6.04 11.69
N LEU A 237 -2.10 -6.35 10.48
CA LEU A 237 -2.99 -6.89 9.46
C LEU A 237 -3.51 -8.25 9.93
N PRO A 238 -4.78 -8.61 9.65
CA PRO A 238 -5.32 -9.94 9.96
C PRO A 238 -4.48 -11.05 9.31
N ALA A 239 -4.34 -12.17 10.01
CA ALA A 239 -3.65 -13.34 9.47
C ALA A 239 -4.29 -13.80 8.16
N GLY A 240 -3.46 -14.05 7.14
CA GLY A 240 -3.93 -14.44 5.81
C GLY A 240 -4.35 -13.26 4.91
N SER A 241 -4.19 -12.01 5.34
CA SER A 241 -4.27 -10.83 4.46
C SER A 241 -3.26 -11.01 3.32
N SER A 242 -3.75 -10.98 2.06
CA SER A 242 -2.91 -11.32 0.92
C SER A 242 -2.04 -10.15 0.46
N SER A 243 -2.64 -9.16 -0.15
CA SER A 243 -1.95 -7.99 -0.70
C SER A 243 -2.60 -6.67 -0.33
N THR A 244 -3.70 -6.72 0.41
CA THR A 244 -4.52 -5.55 0.73
C THR A 244 -4.21 -5.02 2.12
N TRP A 245 -4.10 -3.73 2.26
CA TRP A 245 -4.00 -3.05 3.55
C TRP A 245 -5.36 -3.07 4.24
N VAL A 246 -5.54 -3.98 5.17
CA VAL A 246 -6.82 -4.20 5.83
C VAL A 246 -6.63 -4.29 7.34
N LEU A 247 -7.53 -3.66 8.10
CA LEU A 247 -7.60 -3.83 9.54
C LEU A 247 -9.01 -4.29 9.95
N ASN A 248 -9.09 -5.10 11.01
CA ASN A 248 -10.36 -5.48 11.57
C ASN A 248 -10.87 -4.38 12.52
N SER A 249 -12.08 -3.88 12.22
CA SER A 249 -12.80 -2.94 13.08
C SER A 249 -13.91 -3.68 13.83
N PRO A 250 -13.89 -3.70 15.16
CA PRO A 250 -14.96 -4.32 15.93
C PRO A 250 -16.26 -3.52 15.92
N GLN A 251 -16.18 -2.19 15.67
CA GLN A 251 -17.33 -1.32 15.82
C GLN A 251 -17.12 0.05 15.17
N LEU A 252 -18.23 0.64 14.70
CA LEU A 252 -18.31 2.02 14.24
C LEU A 252 -19.21 2.83 15.18
N PHE A 253 -18.88 4.14 15.31
CA PHE A 253 -19.73 5.09 16.03
C PHE A 253 -20.01 6.30 15.14
N VAL A 254 -21.16 6.91 15.34
CA VAL A 254 -21.54 8.20 14.79
C VAL A 254 -22.02 9.07 15.93
N ASN A 255 -21.38 10.22 16.15
CA ASN A 255 -21.69 11.12 17.28
C ASN A 255 -21.68 10.38 18.63
N GLY A 256 -20.75 9.46 18.84
CA GLY A 256 -20.61 8.62 20.02
C GLY A 256 -21.68 7.53 20.17
N LYS A 257 -22.59 7.38 19.18
CA LYS A 257 -23.67 6.37 19.17
C LYS A 257 -23.33 5.23 18.23
N SER A 258 -23.91 4.04 18.51
CA SER A 258 -23.76 2.85 17.67
C SER A 258 -25.05 2.04 17.67
N THR A 259 -25.30 1.33 16.58
CA THR A 259 -26.46 0.43 16.41
C THR A 259 -26.00 -1.03 16.35
N SER A 260 -26.92 -1.98 16.31
CA SER A 260 -26.57 -3.40 16.13
C SER A 260 -25.80 -3.66 14.83
N VAL A 261 -26.14 -2.95 13.74
CA VAL A 261 -25.43 -3.02 12.47
C VAL A 261 -24.00 -2.48 12.58
N LEU A 262 -23.82 -1.37 13.31
CA LEU A 262 -22.52 -0.72 13.47
C LEU A 262 -21.59 -1.45 14.46
N LYS A 263 -22.15 -2.27 15.36
CA LYS A 263 -21.41 -3.15 16.28
C LYS A 263 -20.90 -4.46 15.63
N ALA A 264 -21.30 -4.74 14.39
CA ALA A 264 -20.77 -5.90 13.68
C ALA A 264 -19.30 -5.68 13.31
N SER A 265 -18.46 -6.66 13.66
CA SER A 265 -17.04 -6.65 13.26
C SER A 265 -16.92 -6.74 11.73
N ARG A 266 -15.98 -5.98 11.18
CA ARG A 266 -15.72 -5.92 9.73
C ARG A 266 -14.26 -5.68 9.42
N ASN A 267 -13.82 -6.17 8.28
CA ASN A 267 -12.52 -5.83 7.74
C ASN A 267 -12.67 -4.55 6.89
N ILE A 268 -11.83 -3.55 7.17
CA ILE A 268 -11.83 -2.28 6.46
C ILE A 268 -10.53 -2.15 5.69
N ILE A 269 -10.64 -1.92 4.39
CA ILE A 269 -9.53 -1.64 3.48
C ILE A 269 -9.14 -0.17 3.62
N PHE A 270 -7.85 0.11 3.63
CA PHE A 270 -7.28 1.45 3.58
C PHE A 270 -6.69 1.70 2.20
N ASP A 271 -7.23 2.68 1.50
CA ASP A 271 -6.95 2.90 0.08
C ASP A 271 -6.74 4.38 -0.22
N SER A 272 -5.49 4.78 -0.44
CA SER A 272 -5.15 6.16 -0.80
C SER A 272 -5.53 6.54 -2.23
N GLY A 273 -5.87 5.56 -3.07
CA GLY A 273 -6.39 5.76 -4.43
C GLY A 273 -7.88 6.02 -4.49
N THR A 274 -8.60 5.88 -3.37
CA THR A 274 -10.03 6.20 -3.23
C THR A 274 -10.21 7.47 -2.39
N SER A 275 -11.15 8.34 -2.76
CA SER A 275 -11.40 9.60 -2.05
C SER A 275 -12.28 9.43 -0.81
N ASN A 276 -13.43 8.78 -0.97
CA ASN A 276 -14.51 8.71 0.01
C ASN A 276 -14.43 7.46 0.91
N ILE A 277 -15.46 7.26 1.72
CA ILE A 277 -15.69 6.05 2.50
C ILE A 277 -16.73 5.19 1.78
N LEU A 278 -16.48 3.88 1.67
CA LEU A 278 -17.41 2.92 1.11
C LEU A 278 -17.78 1.88 2.16
N PHE A 279 -19.08 1.70 2.37
CA PHE A 279 -19.63 0.67 3.25
C PHE A 279 -20.82 -0.05 2.58
N PRO A 280 -21.13 -1.29 3.00
CA PRO A 280 -22.36 -1.94 2.59
C PRO A 280 -23.59 -1.07 2.86
N THR A 281 -24.58 -1.11 1.99
CA THR A 281 -25.80 -0.30 2.02
C THR A 281 -26.44 -0.24 3.42
N ALA A 282 -26.53 -1.39 4.09
CA ALA A 282 -27.07 -1.46 5.46
C ALA A 282 -26.25 -0.65 6.48
N THR A 283 -24.92 -0.62 6.31
CA THR A 283 -24.01 0.14 7.20
C THR A 283 -24.12 1.63 6.92
N ALA A 284 -24.08 2.05 5.64
CA ALA A 284 -24.23 3.45 5.26
C ALA A 284 -25.58 4.02 5.75
N ASN A 285 -26.68 3.31 5.54
CA ASN A 285 -28.01 3.70 6.03
C ASN A 285 -28.04 3.82 7.57
N ALA A 286 -27.43 2.87 8.30
CA ALA A 286 -27.37 2.92 9.75
C ALA A 286 -26.55 4.10 10.29
N MET A 287 -25.50 4.51 9.57
CA MET A 287 -24.69 5.69 9.92
C MET A 287 -25.48 6.97 9.63
N TYR A 288 -26.07 7.10 8.46
CA TYR A 288 -26.84 8.29 8.09
C TYR A 288 -28.06 8.49 8.97
N ALA A 289 -28.74 7.42 9.38
CA ALA A 289 -29.86 7.53 10.35
C ALA A 289 -29.44 8.10 11.71
N LEU A 290 -28.15 8.06 12.08
CA LEU A 290 -27.62 8.70 13.29
C LEU A 290 -27.14 10.15 13.05
N ILE A 291 -27.04 10.60 11.79
CA ILE A 291 -26.67 11.96 11.41
C ILE A 291 -27.94 12.79 11.15
N SER A 292 -28.69 12.46 10.11
CA SER A 292 -29.96 13.11 9.75
C SER A 292 -30.85 12.15 8.93
N PRO A 293 -32.16 12.13 9.19
CA PRO A 293 -33.12 11.41 8.35
C PRO A 293 -33.30 12.03 6.95
N ASP A 294 -32.82 13.28 6.75
CA ASP A 294 -32.91 13.98 5.47
C ASP A 294 -31.81 13.60 4.48
N ILE A 295 -30.78 12.83 4.93
CA ILE A 295 -29.78 12.26 4.05
C ILE A 295 -30.38 11.04 3.35
N VAL A 296 -30.56 11.12 2.04
CA VAL A 296 -31.22 10.12 1.23
C VAL A 296 -30.36 9.67 0.05
N PRO A 297 -30.55 8.45 -0.50
CA PRO A 297 -29.86 8.02 -1.70
C PRO A 297 -30.10 8.97 -2.88
N HIS A 298 -29.05 9.33 -3.61
CA HIS A 298 -29.13 10.10 -4.84
C HIS A 298 -29.28 9.16 -6.03
N THR A 299 -30.47 9.08 -6.62
CA THR A 299 -30.81 8.05 -7.61
C THR A 299 -30.12 8.21 -8.94
N ALA A 300 -29.69 9.43 -9.30
CA ALA A 300 -28.96 9.69 -10.53
C ALA A 300 -27.52 9.11 -10.47
N GLU A 301 -26.96 8.98 -9.26
CA GLU A 301 -25.62 8.43 -9.02
C GLU A 301 -25.69 7.27 -8.02
N PRO A 302 -25.91 6.02 -8.48
CA PRO A 302 -26.12 4.86 -7.63
C PRO A 302 -25.00 4.67 -6.59
N GLY A 303 -25.42 4.45 -5.34
CA GLY A 303 -24.50 4.28 -4.21
C GLY A 303 -24.16 5.57 -3.47
N THR A 304 -24.44 6.75 -4.03
CA THR A 304 -24.24 8.02 -3.34
C THR A 304 -25.46 8.44 -2.52
N TYR A 305 -25.23 9.34 -1.56
CA TYR A 305 -26.28 9.95 -0.74
C TYR A 305 -26.11 11.45 -0.78
N GLY A 306 -27.19 12.17 -0.59
CA GLY A 306 -27.19 13.62 -0.59
C GLY A 306 -28.20 14.23 0.38
N ILE A 307 -27.98 15.50 0.62
CA ILE A 307 -28.85 16.39 1.39
C ILE A 307 -28.73 17.80 0.83
N ALA A 308 -29.70 18.67 1.13
CA ALA A 308 -29.62 20.07 0.76
C ALA A 308 -28.33 20.72 1.23
N CYS A 309 -27.61 21.42 0.33
CA CYS A 309 -26.27 21.96 0.60
C CYS A 309 -26.23 22.98 1.74
N ASP A 310 -27.33 23.72 1.98
CA ASP A 310 -27.44 24.68 3.08
C ASP A 310 -27.58 24.03 4.46
N LEU A 311 -27.87 22.72 4.52
CA LEU A 311 -28.02 21.98 5.77
C LEU A 311 -26.78 21.18 6.15
N ILE A 312 -26.03 20.66 5.16
CA ILE A 312 -24.98 19.62 5.37
C ILE A 312 -23.92 20.06 6.38
N ASP A 313 -23.44 21.31 6.30
CA ASP A 313 -22.37 21.81 7.17
C ASP A 313 -22.85 22.10 8.61
N THR A 314 -24.16 22.06 8.85
CA THR A 314 -24.75 22.24 10.20
C THR A 314 -24.90 20.92 10.97
N LEU A 315 -24.72 19.78 10.29
CA LEU A 315 -24.98 18.46 10.86
C LEU A 315 -23.83 17.97 11.72
N PRO A 316 -24.09 17.45 12.93
CA PRO A 316 -23.09 16.70 13.68
C PRO A 316 -22.88 15.34 13.01
N ALA A 317 -21.67 15.10 12.51
CA ALA A 317 -21.34 13.88 11.76
C ALA A 317 -19.95 13.34 12.13
N VAL A 318 -19.57 13.40 13.40
CA VAL A 318 -18.32 12.80 13.87
C VAL A 318 -18.42 11.29 13.75
N ILE A 319 -17.51 10.69 12.99
CA ILE A 319 -17.44 9.25 12.78
C ILE A 319 -16.20 8.71 13.48
N ASP A 320 -16.36 7.70 14.33
CA ASP A 320 -15.26 6.97 14.94
C ASP A 320 -15.24 5.53 14.41
N ILE A 321 -14.11 5.14 13.85
CA ILE A 321 -13.84 3.76 13.44
C ILE A 321 -12.92 3.14 14.48
N ALA A 322 -13.43 2.21 15.27
CA ALA A 322 -12.67 1.56 16.34
C ALA A 322 -11.74 0.48 15.78
N PHE A 323 -10.55 0.39 16.34
CA PHE A 323 -9.55 -0.64 16.05
C PHE A 323 -8.89 -1.14 17.33
N THR A 324 -8.12 -2.21 17.23
CA THR A 324 -7.30 -2.73 18.31
C THR A 324 -5.83 -2.64 17.93
N SER A 325 -5.04 -2.04 18.79
CA SER A 325 -3.59 -1.91 18.60
C SER A 325 -2.86 -3.25 18.80
N GLN A 326 -1.60 -3.32 18.41
CA GLN A 326 -0.74 -4.49 18.67
C GLN A 326 -0.55 -4.79 20.17
N SER A 327 -0.71 -3.80 21.05
CA SER A 327 -0.69 -4.00 22.50
C SER A 327 -2.03 -4.50 23.08
N GLY A 328 -3.06 -4.65 22.24
CA GLY A 328 -4.43 -5.02 22.67
C GLY A 328 -5.29 -3.84 23.13
N ALA A 329 -4.75 -2.61 23.15
CA ALA A 329 -5.51 -1.43 23.53
C ALA A 329 -6.42 -0.96 22.39
N PRO A 330 -7.66 -0.53 22.68
CA PRO A 330 -8.54 0.07 21.67
C PRO A 330 -8.03 1.47 21.28
N PHE A 331 -8.26 1.85 20.02
CA PHE A 331 -8.09 3.21 19.53
C PHE A 331 -9.08 3.49 18.40
N ASN A 332 -9.38 4.75 18.17
CA ASN A 332 -10.26 5.17 17.08
C ASN A 332 -9.50 5.97 16.04
N LEU A 333 -9.91 5.83 14.78
CA LEU A 333 -9.70 6.84 13.76
C LEU A 333 -10.98 7.67 13.68
N THR A 334 -10.86 8.94 14.04
CA THR A 334 -11.98 9.88 14.10
C THR A 334 -11.98 10.75 12.85
N ILE A 335 -13.14 10.86 12.22
CA ILE A 335 -13.38 11.71 11.04
C ILE A 335 -14.29 12.85 11.51
N PRO A 336 -13.86 14.13 11.35
CA PRO A 336 -14.63 15.27 11.79
C PRO A 336 -15.87 15.48 10.92
N SER A 337 -16.86 16.20 11.46
CA SER A 337 -18.12 16.52 10.75
C SER A 337 -17.90 17.31 9.46
N SER A 338 -16.83 18.08 9.36
CA SER A 338 -16.47 18.84 8.16
C SER A 338 -16.22 18.00 6.92
N GLU A 339 -15.92 16.70 7.10
CA GLU A 339 -15.74 15.76 5.98
C GLU A 339 -17.06 15.25 5.39
N LEU A 340 -18.20 15.52 6.05
CA LEU A 340 -19.48 15.04 5.55
C LEU A 340 -19.80 15.60 4.16
N ASN A 341 -19.42 16.84 3.89
CA ASN A 341 -19.71 17.56 2.65
C ASN A 341 -18.64 17.31 1.59
N VAL A 342 -18.99 16.55 0.56
CA VAL A 342 -18.11 16.26 -0.58
C VAL A 342 -18.26 17.31 -1.69
N GLY A 343 -19.37 18.06 -1.69
CA GLY A 343 -19.69 19.08 -2.68
C GLY A 343 -21.00 18.81 -3.41
N PRO A 344 -21.45 19.76 -4.23
CA PRO A 344 -22.72 19.66 -4.94
C PRO A 344 -22.67 18.60 -6.06
N PHE A 345 -23.78 17.90 -6.25
CA PHE A 345 -23.95 17.03 -7.42
C PHE A 345 -24.01 17.86 -8.71
N ALA A 346 -23.37 17.34 -9.77
CA ALA A 346 -23.33 18.02 -11.06
C ALA A 346 -24.73 18.15 -11.72
N ASP A 347 -25.59 17.16 -11.51
CA ASP A 347 -26.96 17.14 -12.04
C ASP A 347 -27.95 17.95 -11.19
N ASN A 348 -27.62 18.19 -9.91
CA ASN A 348 -28.47 18.97 -8.99
C ASN A 348 -27.62 19.76 -7.97
N PRO A 349 -27.14 20.97 -8.32
CA PRO A 349 -26.24 21.76 -7.46
C PRO A 349 -26.85 22.22 -6.12
N ALA A 350 -28.15 22.05 -5.91
CA ALA A 350 -28.80 22.35 -4.62
C ALA A 350 -28.62 21.20 -3.58
N ILE A 351 -28.23 20.02 -4.05
CA ILE A 351 -27.99 18.84 -3.22
C ILE A 351 -26.49 18.55 -3.18
N CYS A 352 -25.94 18.45 -2.00
CA CYS A 352 -24.54 18.09 -1.76
C CYS A 352 -24.41 16.58 -1.48
N GLN A 353 -23.41 15.97 -2.09
CA GLN A 353 -23.02 14.57 -1.83
C GLN A 353 -22.43 14.48 -0.43
N THR A 354 -22.77 13.38 0.25
CA THR A 354 -22.22 13.05 1.56
C THR A 354 -21.09 12.03 1.46
N LEU A 355 -20.22 12.02 2.47
CA LEU A 355 -18.95 11.28 2.51
C LEU A 355 -19.04 9.77 2.30
N ILE A 356 -20.11 9.10 2.79
CA ILE A 356 -20.20 7.64 2.80
C ILE A 356 -21.01 7.17 1.60
N ASN A 357 -20.40 6.39 0.73
CA ASN A 357 -21.06 5.76 -0.40
C ASN A 357 -21.42 4.30 -0.07
N ALA A 358 -22.59 3.84 -0.53
CA ALA A 358 -23.00 2.45 -0.42
C ALA A 358 -22.31 1.59 -1.49
N PHE A 359 -21.66 0.53 -1.05
CA PHE A 359 -21.03 -0.46 -1.93
C PHE A 359 -21.11 -1.84 -1.26
N ASP A 360 -22.07 -2.67 -1.66
CA ASP A 360 -22.25 -3.98 -1.05
C ASP A 360 -21.06 -4.92 -1.33
N GLY A 361 -20.61 -5.59 -0.27
CA GLY A 361 -19.44 -6.48 -0.31
C GLY A 361 -18.11 -5.79 -0.01
N LEU A 362 -18.07 -4.47 0.18
CA LEU A 362 -16.85 -3.71 0.45
C LEU A 362 -17.00 -2.85 1.71
N SER A 363 -15.93 -2.78 2.51
CA SER A 363 -15.75 -1.75 3.53
C SER A 363 -14.35 -1.15 3.30
N LEU A 364 -14.31 0.14 3.00
CA LEU A 364 -13.09 0.83 2.59
C LEU A 364 -13.10 2.26 3.12
N VAL A 365 -11.94 2.75 3.49
CA VAL A 365 -11.69 4.16 3.83
C VAL A 365 -10.60 4.73 2.95
N GLY A 366 -10.87 5.90 2.40
CA GLY A 366 -10.02 6.58 1.45
C GLY A 366 -9.28 7.78 2.01
N GLY A 367 -8.89 8.67 1.09
CA GLY A 367 -8.14 9.90 1.38
C GLY A 367 -8.80 10.80 2.40
N SER A 368 -10.13 10.89 2.40
CA SER A 368 -10.91 11.67 3.37
C SER A 368 -10.68 11.27 4.84
N VAL A 369 -10.26 10.03 5.09
CA VAL A 369 -9.85 9.57 6.42
C VAL A 369 -8.34 9.72 6.62
N LEU A 370 -7.57 9.33 5.61
CA LEU A 370 -6.11 9.26 5.69
C LEU A 370 -5.47 10.65 5.88
N LYS A 371 -6.08 11.71 5.36
CA LYS A 371 -5.57 13.09 5.50
C LYS A 371 -5.63 13.67 6.93
N HIS A 372 -6.27 12.98 7.86
CA HIS A 372 -6.30 13.37 9.28
C HIS A 372 -5.20 12.69 10.12
N TYR A 373 -4.43 11.80 9.49
CA TYR A 373 -3.45 10.98 10.19
C TYR A 373 -2.15 10.88 9.41
N TYR A 374 -1.03 11.00 10.11
CA TYR A 374 0.21 10.45 9.60
C TYR A 374 0.09 8.94 9.63
N SER A 375 0.26 8.29 8.48
CA SER A 375 0.08 6.85 8.36
C SER A 375 1.37 6.14 7.95
N VAL A 376 1.65 5.00 8.59
CA VAL A 376 2.81 4.15 8.32
C VAL A 376 2.32 2.80 7.79
N TRP A 377 2.91 2.36 6.70
CA TRP A 377 2.55 1.18 5.94
C TRP A 377 3.73 0.21 5.96
N ASP A 378 3.76 -0.68 6.96
CA ASP A 378 4.90 -1.54 7.28
C ASP A 378 4.70 -2.93 6.66
N VAL A 379 5.19 -3.07 5.42
CA VAL A 379 5.17 -4.34 4.65
C VAL A 379 5.96 -5.42 5.39
N GLY A 380 7.09 -5.06 5.99
CA GLY A 380 7.98 -6.03 6.64
C GLY A 380 7.38 -6.68 7.87
N ASN A 381 6.61 -5.92 8.66
CA ASN A 381 5.97 -6.41 9.87
C ASN A 381 4.46 -6.62 9.70
N GLN A 382 3.91 -6.47 8.49
CA GLN A 382 2.50 -6.64 8.17
C GLN A 382 1.58 -5.89 9.16
N ARG A 383 1.78 -4.58 9.25
CA ARG A 383 1.04 -3.69 10.16
C ARG A 383 0.89 -2.29 9.59
N MET A 384 -0.06 -1.56 10.12
CA MET A 384 -0.25 -0.14 9.85
C MET A 384 -0.09 0.65 11.13
N GLY A 385 0.48 1.85 11.06
CA GLY A 385 0.63 2.77 12.16
C GLY A 385 -0.07 4.09 11.89
N PHE A 386 -0.64 4.71 12.92
CA PHE A 386 -1.34 5.99 12.82
C PHE A 386 -0.94 6.92 13.96
N ALA A 387 -0.80 8.20 13.66
CA ALA A 387 -0.71 9.28 14.62
C ALA A 387 -1.53 10.47 14.10
N ALA A 388 -2.13 11.26 14.97
CA ALA A 388 -2.82 12.49 14.58
C ALA A 388 -1.79 13.54 14.09
N ILE A 389 -2.16 14.33 13.11
CA ILE A 389 -1.37 15.42 12.52
C ILE A 389 -1.83 16.78 13.02
#